data_4e8a0913158749b7be4b7ed0f3bc9570
#
_entry.id   4e8a0913158749b7be4b7ed0f3bc9570
#
_cell.length_a   1.000
_cell.length_b   1.000
_cell.length_c   1.000
_cell.angle_alpha   90.00
_cell.angle_beta   90.00
_cell.angle_gamma   90.00
#
_symmetry.space_group_name_H-M   'P 1'
#
loop_
_entity.id
_entity.type
_entity.pdbx_description
1 polymer ?
#
loop_
_entity_poly.entity_id
_entity_poly.type
_entity_poly.pdbx_seq_one_letter_code
_entity_poly.pdbx_strand_id
1 'polypeptide(L)'
;MEKPKNVVLSGSISLDRIMNFGGSYADLIKPDKIHVLSLSVLVDNLTHSRGGVATNIAYNLALLGDHPIVLGSVGKDALAYINDLKKIGVNTDHIHQSHLPTATFTVLTDKNNNQVGGFYPGAMSDTKNLSLKTWESTHTLAVVSANDPVLMSRLVSESHKYGLELIYDPSQQVSNCTGADLKAGVMAASILMVNDYELSVLCAKTGLTETQIKEI
;
A
#
# COMPACT_ATOMS: atom_id res chain seq x y z
N MET A 1 -4.04 11.45 24.79
CA MET A 1 -3.04 10.39 24.55
C MET A 1 -1.67 11.05 24.43
N GLU A 2 -0.65 10.43 24.98
CA GLU A 2 0.74 10.89 24.82
C GLU A 2 1.20 10.64 23.38
N LYS A 3 1.97 11.59 22.80
CA LYS A 3 2.46 11.42 21.41
C LYS A 3 3.36 10.16 21.32
N PRO A 4 3.15 9.27 20.33
CA PRO A 4 4.02 8.12 20.16
C PRO A 4 5.46 8.56 19.89
N LYS A 5 6.43 7.81 20.41
CA LYS A 5 7.85 8.07 20.21
C LYS A 5 8.29 7.78 18.78
N ASN A 6 7.67 6.77 18.17
CA ASN A 6 7.96 6.36 16.80
C ASN A 6 6.64 6.18 16.02
N VAL A 7 6.66 6.51 14.74
CA VAL A 7 5.61 6.17 13.77
C VAL A 7 6.24 5.30 12.70
N VAL A 8 5.85 4.02 12.65
CA VAL A 8 6.37 3.03 11.72
C VAL A 8 5.32 2.72 10.67
N LEU A 9 5.64 2.96 9.42
CA LEU A 9 4.74 2.86 8.28
C LEU A 9 5.12 1.64 7.43
N SER A 10 4.28 0.62 7.41
CA SER A 10 4.39 -0.49 6.47
C SER A 10 3.29 -0.39 5.43
N GLY A 11 3.68 -0.44 4.18
CA GLY A 11 2.80 -0.37 3.01
C GLY A 11 3.64 -0.44 1.73
N SER A 12 2.99 -0.37 0.59
CA SER A 12 3.68 -0.39 -0.69
C SER A 12 4.63 0.80 -0.84
N ILE A 13 5.74 0.55 -1.53
CA ILE A 13 6.65 1.55 -2.09
C ILE A 13 6.66 1.28 -3.59
N SER A 14 6.24 2.22 -4.44
CA SER A 14 6.08 1.96 -5.87
C SER A 14 6.65 3.06 -6.76
N LEU A 15 6.89 2.69 -8.00
CA LEU A 15 7.16 3.59 -9.11
C LEU A 15 5.98 3.50 -10.07
N ASP A 16 5.32 4.63 -10.34
CA ASP A 16 4.12 4.65 -11.15
C ASP A 16 4.43 5.15 -12.56
N ARG A 17 3.85 4.51 -13.57
CA ARG A 17 3.91 4.87 -14.98
C ARG A 17 2.51 5.21 -15.44
N ILE A 18 2.26 6.50 -15.68
CA ILE A 18 0.95 7.02 -16.05
C ILE A 18 1.02 7.44 -17.51
N MET A 19 0.21 6.81 -18.34
CA MET A 19 0.13 7.06 -19.78
C MET A 19 -1.27 7.54 -20.14
N ASN A 20 -1.33 8.53 -21.01
CA ASN A 20 -2.58 9.06 -21.53
C ASN A 20 -2.60 8.93 -23.06
N PHE A 21 -3.75 8.60 -23.62
CA PHE A 21 -3.97 8.64 -25.07
C PHE A 21 -5.23 9.42 -25.42
N GLY A 22 -5.21 10.15 -26.52
CA GLY A 22 -6.27 11.08 -26.93
C GLY A 22 -7.54 10.43 -27.48
N GLY A 23 -7.59 9.09 -27.60
CA GLY A 23 -8.76 8.33 -28.03
C GLY A 23 -9.65 7.87 -26.88
N SER A 24 -10.66 7.07 -27.22
CA SER A 24 -11.57 6.42 -26.23
C SER A 24 -11.50 4.90 -26.35
N TYR A 25 -11.50 4.20 -25.21
CA TYR A 25 -11.62 2.76 -25.20
C TYR A 25 -12.92 2.26 -25.84
N ALA A 26 -14.03 3.02 -25.70
CA ALA A 26 -15.31 2.69 -26.31
C ALA A 26 -15.24 2.62 -27.85
N ASP A 27 -14.35 3.40 -28.49
CA ASP A 27 -14.16 3.39 -29.92
C ASP A 27 -13.31 2.19 -30.40
N LEU A 28 -12.46 1.66 -29.51
CA LEU A 28 -11.47 0.63 -29.81
C LEU A 28 -11.88 -0.77 -29.41
N ILE A 29 -12.57 -0.90 -28.25
CA ILE A 29 -12.98 -2.18 -27.70
C ILE A 29 -14.39 -2.53 -28.21
N LYS A 30 -14.49 -3.59 -29.01
CA LYS A 30 -15.77 -4.11 -29.49
C LYS A 30 -16.21 -5.27 -28.58
N PRO A 31 -17.36 -5.17 -27.87
CA PRO A 31 -17.81 -6.18 -26.92
C PRO A 31 -17.94 -7.58 -27.51
N ASP A 32 -18.38 -7.67 -28.78
CA ASP A 32 -18.53 -8.92 -29.51
C ASP A 32 -17.20 -9.60 -29.90
N LYS A 33 -16.08 -8.86 -29.84
CA LYS A 33 -14.71 -9.32 -30.17
C LYS A 33 -13.75 -9.34 -28.98
N ILE A 34 -14.25 -9.23 -27.77
CA ILE A 34 -13.40 -9.16 -26.56
C ILE A 34 -12.55 -10.44 -26.38
N HIS A 35 -13.01 -11.58 -26.88
CA HIS A 35 -12.31 -12.87 -26.81
C HIS A 35 -11.04 -12.94 -27.68
N VAL A 36 -10.86 -12.00 -28.60
CA VAL A 36 -9.67 -11.86 -29.46
C VAL A 36 -9.04 -10.47 -29.35
N LEU A 37 -9.23 -9.82 -28.20
CA LEU A 37 -8.76 -8.46 -27.97
C LEU A 37 -7.24 -8.38 -28.11
N SER A 38 -6.78 -7.53 -29.04
CA SER A 38 -5.41 -7.08 -29.14
C SER A 38 -5.44 -5.58 -29.40
N LEU A 39 -5.02 -4.79 -28.40
CA LEU A 39 -5.11 -3.35 -28.44
C LEU A 39 -3.73 -2.73 -28.26
N SER A 40 -3.36 -1.87 -29.21
CA SER A 40 -2.18 -1.03 -29.14
C SER A 40 -2.58 0.40 -29.46
N VAL A 41 -2.14 1.36 -28.67
CA VAL A 41 -2.44 2.77 -28.84
C VAL A 41 -1.15 3.59 -28.78
N LEU A 42 -1.12 4.70 -29.52
CA LEU A 42 -0.10 5.71 -29.32
C LEU A 42 -0.49 6.56 -28.12
N VAL A 43 0.45 6.76 -27.23
CA VAL A 43 0.25 7.60 -26.04
C VAL A 43 0.79 8.99 -26.28
N ASP A 44 0.04 9.98 -25.82
CA ASP A 44 0.41 11.40 -25.97
C ASP A 44 1.37 11.84 -24.85
N ASN A 45 1.31 11.14 -23.70
CA ASN A 45 2.10 11.48 -22.54
C ASN A 45 2.48 10.21 -21.76
N LEU A 46 3.70 10.21 -21.21
CA LEU A 46 4.20 9.23 -20.25
C LEU A 46 4.80 9.98 -19.06
N THR A 47 4.17 9.84 -17.90
CA THR A 47 4.67 10.40 -16.66
C THR A 47 5.21 9.28 -15.77
N HIS A 48 6.40 9.47 -15.23
CA HIS A 48 6.97 8.64 -14.18
C HIS A 48 6.73 9.34 -12.85
N SER A 49 6.01 8.70 -11.94
CA SER A 49 5.70 9.23 -10.63
C SER A 49 6.24 8.31 -9.54
N ARG A 50 6.50 8.89 -8.39
CA ARG A 50 6.82 8.18 -7.16
C ARG A 50 5.50 7.86 -6.47
N GLY A 51 5.35 6.62 -6.02
CA GLY A 51 4.11 6.14 -5.42
C GLY A 51 4.38 5.23 -4.23
N GLY A 52 3.32 4.56 -3.82
CA GLY A 52 3.32 3.68 -2.66
C GLY A 52 2.68 4.35 -1.44
N VAL A 53 1.78 3.60 -0.79
CA VAL A 53 1.01 4.15 0.33
C VAL A 53 1.90 4.53 1.52
N ALA A 54 2.86 3.69 1.90
CA ALA A 54 3.75 3.99 3.02
C ALA A 54 4.60 5.24 2.76
N THR A 55 5.14 5.37 1.58
CA THR A 55 5.99 6.50 1.20
C THR A 55 5.21 7.79 1.02
N ASN A 56 3.96 7.72 0.55
CA ASN A 56 3.08 8.89 0.47
C ASN A 56 2.70 9.39 1.87
N ILE A 57 2.39 8.50 2.81
CA ILE A 57 2.12 8.88 4.21
C ILE A 57 3.40 9.46 4.83
N ALA A 58 4.54 8.80 4.66
CA ALA A 58 5.83 9.27 5.20
C ALA A 58 6.21 10.66 4.67
N TYR A 59 6.03 10.89 3.38
CA TYR A 59 6.29 12.18 2.75
C TYR A 59 5.47 13.29 3.41
N ASN A 60 4.15 13.06 3.57
CA ASN A 60 3.27 14.06 4.17
C ASN A 60 3.60 14.32 5.65
N LEU A 61 3.90 13.27 6.44
CA LEU A 61 4.30 13.42 7.84
C LEU A 61 5.62 14.20 7.95
N ALA A 62 6.58 13.94 7.08
CA ALA A 62 7.84 14.68 7.05
C ALA A 62 7.64 16.17 6.73
N LEU A 63 6.75 16.51 5.80
CA LEU A 63 6.38 17.90 5.51
C LEU A 63 5.69 18.60 6.69
N LEU A 64 5.01 17.83 7.55
CA LEU A 64 4.41 18.34 8.80
C LEU A 64 5.41 18.42 9.96
N GLY A 65 6.69 18.11 9.72
CA GLY A 65 7.78 18.20 10.70
C GLY A 65 7.96 16.96 11.58
N ASP A 66 7.36 15.82 11.20
CA ASP A 66 7.58 14.54 11.87
C ASP A 66 8.72 13.74 11.20
N HIS A 67 9.19 12.67 11.85
CA HIS A 67 10.27 11.81 11.39
C HIS A 67 9.80 10.35 11.29
N PRO A 68 8.89 10.04 10.33
CA PRO A 68 8.33 8.71 10.19
C PRO A 68 9.38 7.70 9.73
N ILE A 69 9.18 6.45 10.12
CA ILE A 69 10.02 5.32 9.77
C ILE A 69 9.30 4.49 8.71
N VAL A 70 9.91 4.22 7.57
CA VAL A 70 9.32 3.35 6.54
C VAL A 70 9.90 1.95 6.66
N LEU A 71 9.00 0.96 6.80
CA LEU A 71 9.29 -0.46 6.83
C LEU A 71 8.75 -1.11 5.55
N GLY A 72 9.62 -1.45 4.61
CA GLY A 72 9.23 -1.97 3.30
C GLY A 72 10.39 -2.49 2.49
N SER A 73 10.14 -2.81 1.21
CA SER A 73 11.18 -3.31 0.30
C SER A 73 11.12 -2.59 -1.04
N VAL A 74 12.30 -2.36 -1.61
CA VAL A 74 12.49 -1.73 -2.93
C VAL A 74 13.56 -2.45 -3.74
N GLY A 75 13.52 -2.29 -5.05
CA GLY A 75 14.62 -2.65 -5.95
C GLY A 75 15.67 -1.54 -6.04
N LYS A 76 16.76 -1.84 -6.75
CA LYS A 76 17.83 -0.86 -7.03
C LYS A 76 17.35 0.35 -7.85
N ASP A 77 16.30 0.19 -8.60
CA ASP A 77 15.67 1.20 -9.45
C ASP A 77 14.99 2.34 -8.67
N ALA A 78 14.68 2.16 -7.38
CA ALA A 78 14.10 3.19 -6.53
C ALA A 78 15.10 3.91 -5.60
N LEU A 79 16.40 3.64 -5.65
CA LEU A 79 17.37 4.21 -4.72
C LEU A 79 17.39 5.74 -4.74
N ALA A 80 17.19 6.38 -5.90
CA ALA A 80 17.09 7.84 -5.98
C ALA A 80 15.86 8.35 -5.22
N TYR A 81 14.72 7.66 -5.33
CA TYR A 81 13.51 7.98 -4.59
C TYR A 81 13.71 7.89 -3.08
N ILE A 82 14.32 6.79 -2.61
CA ILE A 82 14.59 6.59 -1.18
C ILE A 82 15.53 7.65 -0.64
N ASN A 83 16.56 8.03 -1.40
CA ASN A 83 17.46 9.11 -1.01
C ASN A 83 16.75 10.47 -0.90
N ASP A 84 15.77 10.75 -1.75
CA ASP A 84 15.01 11.99 -1.66
C ASP A 84 14.06 12.00 -0.44
N LEU A 85 13.46 10.87 -0.07
CA LEU A 85 12.71 10.74 1.19
C LEU A 85 13.61 10.99 2.42
N LYS A 86 14.83 10.44 2.40
CA LYS A 86 15.80 10.65 3.49
C LYS A 86 16.17 12.13 3.65
N LYS A 87 16.33 12.88 2.56
CA LYS A 87 16.65 14.32 2.61
C LYS A 87 15.58 15.16 3.29
N ILE A 88 14.31 14.76 3.25
CA ILE A 88 13.20 15.47 3.89
C ILE A 88 12.90 14.98 5.31
N GLY A 89 13.72 14.07 5.86
CA GLY A 89 13.61 13.64 7.26
C GLY A 89 12.90 12.29 7.48
N VAL A 90 12.54 11.55 6.43
CA VAL A 90 12.02 10.19 6.56
C VAL A 90 13.15 9.24 6.94
N ASN A 91 12.94 8.42 7.97
CA ASN A 91 13.86 7.33 8.29
C ASN A 91 13.63 6.16 7.32
N THR A 92 14.64 5.89 6.49
CA THR A 92 14.64 4.86 5.45
C THR A 92 15.54 3.66 5.78
N ASP A 93 16.10 3.59 6.98
CA ASP A 93 17.09 2.57 7.37
C ASP A 93 16.48 1.17 7.52
N HIS A 94 15.15 1.08 7.56
CA HIS A 94 14.38 -0.17 7.63
C HIS A 94 13.76 -0.57 6.27
N ILE A 95 14.21 0.04 5.18
CA ILE A 95 13.83 -0.36 3.83
C ILE A 95 14.81 -1.41 3.32
N HIS A 96 14.28 -2.61 3.05
CA HIS A 96 15.07 -3.71 2.50
C HIS A 96 15.32 -3.50 1.00
N GLN A 97 16.56 -3.65 0.57
CA GLN A 97 16.91 -3.65 -0.85
C GLN A 97 16.84 -5.07 -1.41
N SER A 98 15.81 -5.33 -2.23
CA SER A 98 15.58 -6.59 -2.93
C SER A 98 16.40 -6.70 -4.22
N HIS A 99 16.53 -7.94 -4.71
CA HIS A 99 17.02 -8.22 -6.06
C HIS A 99 15.96 -7.99 -7.15
N LEU A 100 14.69 -7.98 -6.76
CA LEU A 100 13.57 -7.72 -7.66
C LEU A 100 13.44 -6.22 -7.95
N PRO A 101 12.91 -5.84 -9.12
CA PRO A 101 12.53 -4.45 -9.39
C PRO A 101 11.50 -3.96 -8.37
N THR A 102 11.47 -2.66 -8.13
CA THR A 102 10.48 -2.02 -7.26
C THR A 102 9.07 -2.28 -7.76
N ALA A 103 8.10 -2.37 -6.85
CA ALA A 103 6.70 -2.46 -7.23
C ALA A 103 6.34 -1.33 -8.21
N THR A 104 5.57 -1.66 -9.23
CA THR A 104 5.27 -0.70 -10.30
C THR A 104 3.79 -0.74 -10.64
N PHE A 105 3.12 0.41 -10.58
CA PHE A 105 1.80 0.58 -11.15
C PHE A 105 1.92 1.20 -12.54
N THR A 106 1.36 0.53 -13.54
CA THR A 106 1.30 1.06 -14.89
C THR A 106 -0.16 1.25 -15.26
N VAL A 107 -0.55 2.46 -15.65
CA VAL A 107 -1.92 2.78 -16.03
C VAL A 107 -1.95 3.51 -17.35
N LEU A 108 -2.92 3.14 -18.18
CA LEU A 108 -3.26 3.82 -19.42
C LEU A 108 -4.64 4.43 -19.28
N THR A 109 -4.75 5.74 -19.49
CA THR A 109 -5.99 6.52 -19.31
C THR A 109 -6.43 7.06 -20.68
N ASP A 110 -7.72 6.90 -21.00
CA ASP A 110 -8.34 7.46 -22.20
C ASP A 110 -8.82 8.91 -21.99
N LYS A 111 -9.28 9.57 -23.06
CA LYS A 111 -9.82 10.95 -22.99
C LYS A 111 -11.02 11.12 -22.07
N ASN A 112 -11.71 10.03 -21.71
CA ASN A 112 -12.89 10.03 -20.85
C ASN A 112 -12.56 9.63 -19.40
N ASN A 113 -11.26 9.58 -19.04
CA ASN A 113 -10.74 9.12 -17.74
C ASN A 113 -11.03 7.64 -17.43
N ASN A 114 -11.36 6.80 -18.42
CA ASN A 114 -11.38 5.36 -18.22
C ASN A 114 -9.94 4.84 -18.15
N GLN A 115 -9.70 3.88 -17.27
CA GLN A 115 -8.36 3.38 -16.98
C GLN A 115 -8.25 1.88 -17.14
N VAL A 116 -7.14 1.45 -17.73
CA VAL A 116 -6.67 0.06 -17.69
C VAL A 116 -5.31 0.07 -17.02
N GLY A 117 -5.20 -0.61 -15.90
CA GLY A 117 -3.97 -0.62 -15.10
C GLY A 117 -3.51 -2.02 -14.76
N GLY A 118 -2.21 -2.15 -14.49
CA GLY A 118 -1.58 -3.35 -13.96
C GLY A 118 -0.63 -3.00 -12.84
N PHE A 119 -0.65 -3.78 -11.76
CA PHE A 119 0.26 -3.64 -10.64
C PHE A 119 1.22 -4.84 -10.61
N TYR A 120 2.50 -4.55 -10.73
CA TYR A 120 3.57 -5.52 -10.54
C TYR A 120 4.10 -5.41 -9.10
N PRO A 121 3.98 -6.44 -8.25
CA PRO A 121 4.40 -6.34 -6.84
C PRO A 121 5.91 -6.29 -6.66
N GLY A 122 6.69 -6.96 -7.49
CA GLY A 122 8.15 -6.90 -7.46
C GLY A 122 8.75 -7.06 -6.07
N ALA A 123 9.61 -6.12 -5.68
CA ALA A 123 10.27 -6.08 -4.39
C ALA A 123 9.31 -6.07 -3.18
N MET A 124 8.05 -5.62 -3.35
CA MET A 124 7.03 -5.67 -2.30
C MET A 124 6.78 -7.09 -1.79
N SER A 125 7.03 -8.14 -2.60
CA SER A 125 6.91 -9.54 -2.18
C SER A 125 8.12 -10.05 -1.39
N ASP A 126 9.23 -9.30 -1.33
CA ASP A 126 10.43 -9.67 -0.59
C ASP A 126 10.36 -9.16 0.85
N THR A 127 9.64 -9.90 1.69
CA THR A 127 9.21 -9.47 3.03
C THR A 127 9.92 -10.17 4.18
N LYS A 128 10.85 -11.10 3.90
CA LYS A 128 11.41 -12.02 4.91
C LYS A 128 12.10 -11.31 6.08
N ASN A 129 12.75 -10.18 5.81
CA ASN A 129 13.53 -9.43 6.79
C ASN A 129 12.77 -8.28 7.45
N LEU A 130 11.49 -8.09 7.12
CA LEU A 130 10.66 -7.02 7.66
C LEU A 130 9.94 -7.49 8.93
N SER A 131 10.12 -6.77 10.04
CA SER A 131 9.50 -7.10 11.34
C SER A 131 9.38 -5.86 12.23
N LEU A 132 8.36 -5.82 13.05
CA LEU A 132 8.16 -4.79 14.08
C LEU A 132 8.93 -5.07 15.38
N LYS A 133 9.68 -6.15 15.46
CA LYS A 133 10.42 -6.56 16.67
C LYS A 133 11.38 -5.49 17.21
N THR A 134 11.95 -4.68 16.34
CA THR A 134 12.86 -3.57 16.73
C THR A 134 12.19 -2.58 17.70
N TRP A 135 10.86 -2.47 17.65
CA TRP A 135 10.09 -1.53 18.47
C TRP A 135 9.35 -2.18 19.63
N GLU A 136 9.65 -3.45 19.96
CA GLU A 136 9.11 -4.15 21.11
C GLU A 136 9.28 -3.32 22.37
N SER A 137 8.21 -3.19 23.16
CA SER A 137 8.17 -2.44 24.42
C SER A 137 8.48 -0.93 24.30
N THR A 138 8.39 -0.38 23.09
CA THR A 138 8.49 1.07 22.88
C THR A 138 7.10 1.66 22.57
N HIS A 139 6.86 2.92 22.99
CA HIS A 139 5.63 3.62 22.65
C HIS A 139 5.65 3.96 21.14
N THR A 140 5.19 3.03 20.33
CA THR A 140 5.24 3.08 18.86
C THR A 140 3.84 2.90 18.27
N LEU A 141 3.51 3.78 17.32
CA LEU A 141 2.37 3.64 16.45
C LEU A 141 2.81 2.92 15.17
N ALA A 142 2.29 1.73 14.95
CA ALA A 142 2.48 0.99 13.70
C ALA A 142 1.29 1.26 12.76
N VAL A 143 1.59 1.62 11.52
CA VAL A 143 0.59 1.71 10.45
C VAL A 143 0.84 0.53 9.51
N VAL A 144 -0.11 -0.38 9.43
CA VAL A 144 -0.09 -1.51 8.49
C VAL A 144 -1.11 -1.23 7.40
N SER A 145 -0.61 -0.73 6.28
CA SER A 145 -1.39 -0.41 5.09
C SER A 145 -1.10 -1.40 3.95
N ALA A 146 -1.73 -1.21 2.78
CA ALA A 146 -1.67 -2.12 1.64
C ALA A 146 -0.24 -2.53 1.28
N ASN A 147 0.08 -3.80 1.50
CA ASN A 147 1.37 -4.43 1.23
C ASN A 147 1.14 -5.91 0.84
N ASP A 148 2.18 -6.72 0.78
CA ASP A 148 2.06 -8.17 0.66
C ASP A 148 1.15 -8.72 1.78
N PRO A 149 0.09 -9.50 1.47
CA PRO A 149 -0.87 -9.98 2.48
C PRO A 149 -0.24 -10.81 3.60
N VAL A 150 0.81 -11.59 3.29
CA VAL A 150 1.51 -12.41 4.30
C VAL A 150 2.28 -11.51 5.26
N LEU A 151 2.91 -10.44 4.74
CA LEU A 151 3.54 -9.45 5.59
C LEU A 151 2.53 -8.72 6.45
N MET A 152 1.40 -8.27 5.87
CA MET A 152 0.35 -7.56 6.62
C MET A 152 -0.14 -8.40 7.79
N SER A 153 -0.49 -9.68 7.57
CA SER A 153 -0.93 -10.61 8.62
C SER A 153 0.15 -10.77 9.72
N ARG A 154 1.41 -10.90 9.33
CA ARG A 154 2.52 -11.00 10.29
C ARG A 154 2.68 -9.74 11.11
N LEU A 155 2.65 -8.55 10.51
CA LEU A 155 2.82 -7.27 11.22
C LEU A 155 1.65 -6.98 12.16
N VAL A 156 0.42 -7.35 11.80
CA VAL A 156 -0.74 -7.31 12.69
C VAL A 156 -0.50 -8.17 13.93
N SER A 157 -0.05 -9.42 13.74
CA SER A 157 0.28 -10.32 14.84
C SER A 157 1.43 -9.79 15.71
N GLU A 158 2.46 -9.22 15.09
CA GLU A 158 3.60 -8.63 15.79
C GLU A 158 3.21 -7.37 16.57
N SER A 159 2.31 -6.52 16.04
CA SER A 159 1.81 -5.34 16.76
C SER A 159 1.16 -5.74 18.07
N HIS A 160 0.28 -6.74 18.04
CA HIS A 160 -0.35 -7.27 19.25
C HIS A 160 0.69 -7.89 20.19
N LYS A 161 1.59 -8.73 19.68
CA LYS A 161 2.62 -9.41 20.47
C LYS A 161 3.56 -8.46 21.19
N TYR A 162 3.93 -7.35 20.55
CA TYR A 162 4.91 -6.38 21.09
C TYR A 162 4.26 -5.18 21.76
N GLY A 163 2.93 -5.16 21.90
CA GLY A 163 2.19 -4.10 22.58
C GLY A 163 2.24 -2.75 21.87
N LEU A 164 2.23 -2.76 20.54
CA LEU A 164 2.24 -1.55 19.73
C LEU A 164 0.81 -1.09 19.42
N GLU A 165 0.59 0.21 19.40
CA GLU A 165 -0.65 0.77 18.84
C GLU A 165 -0.68 0.51 17.33
N LEU A 166 -1.85 0.10 16.80
CA LEU A 166 -2.01 -0.28 15.39
C LEU A 166 -3.06 0.58 14.69
N ILE A 167 -2.66 1.25 13.63
CA ILE A 167 -3.58 1.69 12.57
C ILE A 167 -3.56 0.62 11.48
N TYR A 168 -4.74 0.03 11.21
CA TYR A 168 -4.90 -0.97 10.16
C TYR A 168 -5.65 -0.38 8.97
N ASP A 169 -5.00 -0.33 7.82
CA ASP A 169 -5.52 0.18 6.56
C ASP A 169 -5.32 -0.87 5.46
N PRO A 170 -6.21 -1.88 5.35
CA PRO A 170 -6.05 -2.92 4.35
C PRO A 170 -6.19 -2.39 2.92
N SER A 171 -6.88 -1.26 2.69
CA SER A 171 -7.02 -0.63 1.39
C SER A 171 -7.42 -1.67 0.31
N GLN A 172 -6.87 -1.62 -0.89
CA GLN A 172 -7.19 -2.54 -1.99
C GLN A 172 -6.85 -4.02 -1.68
N GLN A 173 -6.05 -4.30 -0.66
CA GLN A 173 -5.72 -5.67 -0.25
C GLN A 173 -6.89 -6.39 0.45
N VAL A 174 -7.98 -5.70 0.78
CA VAL A 174 -9.22 -6.36 1.24
C VAL A 174 -9.67 -7.47 0.30
N SER A 175 -9.39 -7.33 -1.00
CA SER A 175 -9.74 -8.33 -2.01
C SER A 175 -8.84 -9.57 -1.98
N ASN A 176 -7.58 -9.43 -1.59
CA ASN A 176 -6.55 -10.47 -1.62
C ASN A 176 -6.31 -11.13 -0.25
N CYS A 177 -6.56 -10.43 0.85
CA CYS A 177 -6.45 -10.98 2.20
C CYS A 177 -7.56 -12.01 2.47
N THR A 178 -7.28 -13.00 3.33
CA THR A 178 -8.30 -13.93 3.80
C THR A 178 -9.23 -13.25 4.81
N GLY A 179 -10.45 -13.80 4.98
CA GLY A 179 -11.38 -13.28 6.00
C GLY A 179 -10.82 -13.40 7.43
N ALA A 180 -10.00 -14.42 7.69
CA ALA A 180 -9.34 -14.60 8.98
C ALA A 180 -8.28 -13.52 9.24
N ASP A 181 -7.44 -13.19 8.24
CA ASP A 181 -6.43 -12.14 8.36
C ASP A 181 -7.07 -10.75 8.52
N LEU A 182 -8.12 -10.46 7.75
CA LEU A 182 -8.88 -9.21 7.87
C LEU A 182 -9.49 -9.08 9.27
N LYS A 183 -10.11 -10.15 9.77
CA LYS A 183 -10.70 -10.16 11.12
C LYS A 183 -9.63 -9.95 12.19
N ALA A 184 -8.48 -10.59 12.07
CA ALA A 184 -7.36 -10.38 13.00
C ALA A 184 -6.88 -8.92 12.98
N GLY A 185 -6.79 -8.30 11.77
CA GLY A 185 -6.43 -6.89 11.62
C GLY A 185 -7.43 -5.96 12.31
N VAL A 186 -8.74 -6.17 12.10
CA VAL A 186 -9.80 -5.39 12.75
C VAL A 186 -9.72 -5.51 14.27
N MET A 187 -9.58 -6.73 14.80
CA MET A 187 -9.53 -6.98 16.24
C MET A 187 -8.27 -6.44 16.93
N ALA A 188 -7.17 -6.30 16.20
CA ALA A 188 -5.90 -5.79 16.74
C ALA A 188 -5.77 -4.27 16.59
N ALA A 189 -6.56 -3.65 15.74
CA ALA A 189 -6.43 -2.23 15.43
C ALA A 189 -6.94 -1.33 16.55
N SER A 190 -6.16 -0.31 16.90
CA SER A 190 -6.65 0.85 17.66
C SER A 190 -7.45 1.80 16.78
N ILE A 191 -7.12 1.84 15.48
CA ILE A 191 -7.83 2.61 14.45
C ILE A 191 -7.91 1.77 13.19
N LEU A 192 -9.12 1.59 12.66
CA LEU A 192 -9.38 0.99 11.36
C LEU A 192 -9.65 2.09 10.33
N MET A 193 -8.91 2.07 9.22
CA MET A 193 -9.11 2.99 8.10
C MET A 193 -9.59 2.23 6.87
N VAL A 194 -10.82 2.50 6.45
CA VAL A 194 -11.43 1.88 5.28
C VAL A 194 -12.44 2.86 4.66
N ASN A 195 -12.61 2.79 3.36
CA ASN A 195 -13.72 3.45 2.66
C ASN A 195 -14.97 2.54 2.66
N ASP A 196 -16.10 3.05 2.15
CA ASP A 196 -17.38 2.33 2.14
C ASP A 196 -17.31 1.00 1.36
N TYR A 197 -16.59 0.99 0.23
CA TYR A 197 -16.39 -0.23 -0.55
C TYR A 197 -15.55 -1.26 0.21
N GLU A 198 -14.43 -0.84 0.77
CA GLU A 198 -13.53 -1.70 1.54
C GLU A 198 -14.24 -2.26 2.78
N LEU A 199 -15.04 -1.44 3.47
CA LEU A 199 -15.87 -1.88 4.58
C LEU A 199 -16.87 -2.95 4.16
N SER A 200 -17.53 -2.78 3.02
CA SER A 200 -18.48 -3.78 2.50
C SER A 200 -17.81 -5.13 2.21
N VAL A 201 -16.62 -5.10 1.58
CA VAL A 201 -15.83 -6.31 1.29
C VAL A 201 -15.34 -6.96 2.59
N LEU A 202 -14.89 -6.14 3.56
CA LEU A 202 -14.44 -6.59 4.86
C LEU A 202 -15.57 -7.30 5.62
N CYS A 203 -16.77 -6.72 5.68
CA CYS A 203 -17.95 -7.35 6.27
C CYS A 203 -18.26 -8.69 5.61
N ALA A 204 -18.29 -8.73 4.28
CA ALA A 204 -18.60 -9.94 3.52
C ALA A 204 -17.58 -11.08 3.79
N LYS A 205 -16.29 -10.75 3.90
CA LYS A 205 -15.22 -11.74 4.11
C LYS A 205 -15.07 -12.19 5.56
N THR A 206 -15.31 -11.30 6.52
CA THR A 206 -15.12 -11.59 7.95
C THR A 206 -16.36 -12.17 8.63
N GLY A 207 -17.53 -11.96 8.03
CA GLY A 207 -18.83 -12.25 8.63
C GLY A 207 -19.24 -11.26 9.74
N LEU A 208 -18.48 -10.19 9.97
CA LEU A 208 -18.82 -9.13 10.91
C LEU A 208 -19.78 -8.13 10.24
N THR A 209 -20.73 -7.63 11.01
CA THR A 209 -21.55 -6.49 10.58
C THR A 209 -20.80 -5.18 10.79
N GLU A 210 -21.21 -4.13 10.07
CA GLU A 210 -20.65 -2.78 10.26
C GLU A 210 -20.78 -2.30 11.71
N THR A 211 -21.94 -2.59 12.35
CA THR A 211 -22.17 -2.26 13.77
C THR A 211 -21.15 -2.94 14.67
N GLN A 212 -20.92 -4.25 14.47
CA GLN A 212 -19.93 -4.98 15.24
C GLN A 212 -18.51 -4.44 15.06
N ILE A 213 -18.15 -4.02 13.86
CA ILE A 213 -16.83 -3.42 13.60
C ILE A 213 -16.67 -2.08 14.31
N LYS A 214 -17.74 -1.27 14.39
CA LYS A 214 -17.72 0.03 15.09
C LYS A 214 -17.69 -0.08 16.61
N GLU A 215 -18.03 -1.25 17.16
CA GLU A 215 -18.05 -1.53 18.60
C GLU A 215 -16.72 -2.15 19.11
N ILE A 216 -15.83 -2.55 18.22
CA ILE A 216 -14.49 -3.06 18.54
C ILE A 216 -13.55 -1.91 18.82
#